data_5778c62364297b57dc89c6b39b1a2515
#
_entry.id   5778c62364297b57dc89c6b39b1a2515
#
_cell.length_a   1.000
_cell.length_b   1.000
_cell.length_c   1.000
_cell.angle_alpha   90.00
_cell.angle_beta   90.00
_cell.angle_gamma   90.00
#
_symmetry.space_group_name_H-M   'P 1'
#
loop_
_entity.id
_entity.type
_entity.pdbx_description
1 polymer ?
#
loop_
_entity_poly.entity_id
_entity_poly.type
_entity_poly.pdbx_seq_one_letter_code
_entity_poly.pdbx_strand_id
1 'polypeptide(L)'
;MKIRIPYKIIICLLIASCSSNDMPDLPEIKDDIAQETDKTLQPEADVVYADREGKDFGVRLATNVSGKIDVDFSFDGPSDWIEFEGTTYADSNPWIPGDILHFTSPQCYLHFKTKENTGLGRICRATVTAEGSDIKSEFFIIQQPRLFDEEETITIHNVGTLNVLIGTDKENIRRVRNLKLIGEMNGLDWSALGVFLYKGMAIDPEPDEYPVRFDLSEAISVKGNRSYYSSWGYPAKESELYVNQDNEIPEKAFERYVNLTGITLPQKTVRINQFAFSHNISLTSIDIPDSIEEICYGAFQICRNLEEVNISDNSRLKRLGRYAFSDCGPIAYLNLPLSLTEIDEGYLNLSVKELKVHWPTPPTLRVPPAAMEGSILYVPKGTASLYREARGWNRFPSIREFE
;
A
#
# COMPACT_ATOMS: atom_id res chain seq x y z
N MET A 1 25.22 -24.02 -2.10
CA MET A 1 23.90 -23.71 -1.54
C MET A 1 24.07 -23.77 -0.01
N LYS A 2 24.42 -22.64 0.63
CA LYS A 2 24.64 -22.56 2.08
C LYS A 2 23.42 -21.87 2.70
N ILE A 3 22.66 -22.65 3.47
CA ILE A 3 21.50 -22.18 4.23
C ILE A 3 22.04 -21.44 5.47
N ARG A 4 21.80 -20.14 5.56
CA ARG A 4 22.03 -19.35 6.78
C ARG A 4 20.80 -19.50 7.68
N ILE A 5 21.00 -20.14 8.83
CA ILE A 5 20.02 -20.21 9.93
C ILE A 5 20.26 -19.00 10.83
N PRO A 6 19.25 -18.20 11.17
CA PRO A 6 19.45 -17.05 12.06
C PRO A 6 19.65 -17.50 13.53
N TYR A 7 20.56 -16.84 14.21
CA TYR A 7 21.16 -17.13 15.51
C TYR A 7 20.23 -16.96 16.75
N LYS A 8 18.93 -17.06 16.64
CA LYS A 8 17.98 -16.83 17.74
C LYS A 8 17.24 -18.06 18.28
N ILE A 9 17.66 -19.28 17.98
CA ILE A 9 16.98 -20.51 18.46
C ILE A 9 17.95 -21.55 19.04
N ILE A 10 18.95 -21.16 19.83
CA ILE A 10 19.78 -22.13 20.58
C ILE A 10 20.08 -21.59 22.01
N ILE A 11 19.08 -21.20 22.77
CA ILE A 11 19.22 -21.02 24.24
C ILE A 11 17.93 -21.43 24.95
N CYS A 12 17.38 -22.59 24.67
CA CYS A 12 16.30 -23.14 25.49
C CYS A 12 16.23 -24.68 25.44
N LEU A 13 17.33 -25.37 25.55
CA LEU A 13 17.30 -26.85 25.75
C LEU A 13 18.61 -27.36 26.36
N LEU A 14 18.92 -26.96 27.58
CA LEU A 14 19.94 -27.64 28.42
C LEU A 14 19.79 -27.21 29.90
N ILE A 15 18.63 -27.47 30.51
CA ILE A 15 18.52 -27.64 31.97
C ILE A 15 17.48 -28.73 32.22
N ALA A 16 17.92 -29.98 32.19
CA ALA A 16 17.31 -31.06 32.95
C ALA A 16 18.24 -32.27 32.92
N SER A 17 18.69 -32.64 34.10
CA SER A 17 19.37 -33.86 34.49
C SER A 17 20.86 -33.72 34.83
N CYS A 18 21.12 -33.38 36.08
CA CYS A 18 22.34 -33.73 36.77
C CYS A 18 22.01 -34.57 37.99
N SER A 19 22.35 -35.84 37.92
CA SER A 19 22.70 -36.60 39.15
C SER A 19 23.74 -37.63 38.76
N SER A 20 24.80 -37.66 39.59
CA SER A 20 25.83 -38.68 39.82
C SER A 20 27.18 -38.53 39.07
N ASN A 21 28.15 -38.23 39.91
CA ASN A 21 29.58 -38.59 39.90
C ASN A 21 30.06 -39.55 38.81
N ASP A 22 30.87 -38.99 37.94
CA ASP A 22 32.12 -39.56 37.40
C ASP A 22 32.65 -38.54 36.38
N MET A 23 33.70 -37.78 36.75
CA MET A 23 34.48 -36.95 35.85
C MET A 23 35.64 -37.74 35.29
N PRO A 24 35.70 -38.00 33.99
CA PRO A 24 36.96 -38.36 33.37
C PRO A 24 37.79 -37.09 33.10
N ASP A 25 39.10 -37.22 33.28
CA ASP A 25 40.12 -36.18 33.07
C ASP A 25 39.93 -35.51 31.67
N LEU A 26 39.71 -34.21 31.68
CA LEU A 26 39.71 -33.39 30.46
C LEU A 26 41.15 -33.22 29.96
N PRO A 27 41.42 -33.44 28.68
CA PRO A 27 42.74 -33.10 28.11
C PRO A 27 42.94 -31.59 28.13
N GLU A 28 44.15 -31.16 28.49
CA GLU A 28 44.60 -29.76 28.39
C GLU A 28 44.27 -29.19 27.02
N ILE A 29 43.35 -28.22 26.99
CA ILE A 29 43.10 -27.42 25.81
C ILE A 29 44.28 -26.45 25.69
N LYS A 30 45.14 -26.70 24.75
CA LYS A 30 46.15 -25.72 24.33
C LYS A 30 45.40 -24.50 23.80
N ASP A 31 45.57 -23.38 24.48
CA ASP A 31 45.26 -22.04 23.98
C ASP A 31 46.11 -21.75 22.75
N ASP A 32 45.58 -22.02 21.57
CA ASP A 32 46.03 -21.43 20.31
C ASP A 32 44.96 -21.66 19.21
N ILE A 33 43.81 -21.01 19.35
CA ILE A 33 43.00 -20.57 18.22
C ILE A 33 42.50 -19.19 18.58
N ALA A 34 43.25 -18.16 18.19
CA ALA A 34 42.66 -16.84 17.99
C ALA A 34 41.59 -17.02 16.92
N GLN A 35 40.32 -17.16 17.34
CA GLN A 35 39.20 -17.04 16.41
C GLN A 35 39.29 -15.61 15.84
N GLU A 36 39.58 -15.55 14.55
CA GLU A 36 39.45 -14.34 13.78
C GLU A 36 37.99 -13.93 13.93
N THR A 37 37.68 -13.03 14.88
CA THR A 37 36.35 -12.53 15.12
C THR A 37 35.93 -11.84 13.83
N ASP A 38 34.90 -12.32 13.18
CA ASP A 38 34.33 -11.71 11.98
C ASP A 38 34.22 -10.19 12.24
N LYS A 39 34.87 -9.41 11.41
CA LYS A 39 34.80 -7.94 11.49
C LYS A 39 33.35 -7.52 11.26
N THR A 40 32.84 -6.62 12.09
CA THR A 40 31.50 -6.09 12.03
C THR A 40 31.47 -4.59 11.86
N LEU A 41 30.58 -4.10 11.02
CA LEU A 41 30.31 -2.69 10.81
C LEU A 41 28.82 -2.60 10.47
N GLN A 42 27.95 -2.53 11.48
CA GLN A 42 26.50 -2.67 11.28
C GLN A 42 25.74 -1.56 11.99
N PRO A 43 24.98 -0.71 11.26
CA PRO A 43 24.06 0.25 11.85
C PRO A 43 22.93 -0.46 12.61
N GLU A 44 22.39 0.21 13.60
CA GLU A 44 21.29 -0.33 14.42
C GLU A 44 19.98 -0.54 13.66
N ALA A 45 19.82 0.15 12.52
CA ALA A 45 18.65 0.06 11.67
C ALA A 45 19.03 0.25 10.19
N ASP A 46 18.30 -0.43 9.31
CA ASP A 46 18.44 -0.28 7.86
C ASP A 46 17.87 1.04 7.34
N VAL A 47 16.98 1.68 8.12
CA VAL A 47 16.34 2.96 7.80
C VAL A 47 16.28 3.83 9.06
N VAL A 48 16.72 5.07 8.94
CA VAL A 48 16.71 6.09 10.00
C VAL A 48 15.86 7.28 9.54
N TYR A 49 15.03 7.82 10.42
CA TYR A 49 14.20 8.98 10.13
C TYR A 49 14.76 10.24 10.79
N ALA A 50 14.98 11.27 9.99
CA ALA A 50 15.40 12.59 10.46
C ALA A 50 14.21 13.57 10.47
N ASP A 51 14.20 14.47 11.44
CA ASP A 51 13.16 15.50 11.59
C ASP A 51 13.16 16.48 10.40
N ARG A 52 12.00 17.08 10.13
CA ARG A 52 11.83 18.12 9.10
C ARG A 52 12.55 19.43 9.44
N GLU A 53 12.66 19.74 10.71
CA GLU A 53 13.22 21.01 11.21
C GLU A 53 14.74 21.13 11.05
N GLY A 54 15.39 20.08 10.57
CA GLY A 54 16.85 20.13 10.38
C GLY A 54 17.61 20.11 11.69
N LYS A 55 17.55 19.00 12.41
CA LYS A 55 18.28 18.79 13.68
C LYS A 55 19.47 17.86 13.47
N ASP A 56 20.43 17.97 14.39
CA ASP A 56 21.49 17.00 14.52
C ASP A 56 20.94 15.70 15.12
N PHE A 57 21.39 14.57 14.62
CA PHE A 57 21.00 13.27 15.14
C PHE A 57 22.16 12.27 15.08
N GLY A 58 22.08 11.21 15.88
CA GLY A 58 23.07 10.14 15.93
C GLY A 58 22.49 8.81 15.48
N VAL A 59 23.30 8.02 14.78
CA VAL A 59 23.00 6.62 14.43
C VAL A 59 24.01 5.73 15.12
N ARG A 60 23.51 4.77 15.88
CA ARG A 60 24.37 3.80 16.56
C ARG A 60 24.88 2.77 15.57
N LEU A 61 26.18 2.51 15.65
CA LEU A 61 26.90 1.55 14.83
C LEU A 61 27.53 0.49 15.72
N ALA A 62 27.17 -0.75 15.56
CA ALA A 62 27.89 -1.88 16.16
C ALA A 62 29.15 -2.16 15.31
N THR A 63 30.34 -2.00 15.91
CA THR A 63 31.59 -2.22 15.19
C THR A 63 32.66 -2.80 16.11
N ASN A 64 33.44 -3.71 15.55
CA ASN A 64 34.70 -4.19 16.13
C ASN A 64 35.91 -3.84 15.23
N VAL A 65 35.69 -2.97 14.25
CA VAL A 65 36.73 -2.48 13.35
C VAL A 65 37.40 -1.26 13.98
N SER A 66 38.73 -1.24 14.01
CA SER A 66 39.53 -0.07 14.40
C SER A 66 39.85 0.76 13.14
N GLY A 67 39.87 2.06 13.28
CA GLY A 67 40.20 2.98 12.20
C GLY A 67 39.16 4.12 12.09
N LYS A 68 39.48 5.09 11.25
CA LYS A 68 38.56 6.19 10.97
C LYS A 68 37.33 5.67 10.23
N ILE A 69 36.17 6.05 10.70
CA ILE A 69 34.88 5.79 10.01
C ILE A 69 34.60 6.97 9.09
N ASP A 70 34.32 6.67 7.83
CA ASP A 70 33.83 7.62 6.83
C ASP A 70 32.47 7.22 6.31
N VAL A 71 31.66 8.23 5.92
CA VAL A 71 30.32 8.03 5.39
C VAL A 71 30.18 8.76 4.07
N ASP A 72 29.90 8.00 3.02
CA ASP A 72 29.58 8.52 1.70
C ASP A 72 28.08 8.51 1.46
N PHE A 73 27.54 9.55 0.83
CA PHE A 73 26.14 9.66 0.52
C PHE A 73 25.85 9.49 -0.97
N SER A 74 24.78 8.76 -1.26
CA SER A 74 24.15 8.68 -2.59
C SER A 74 22.71 9.16 -2.48
N PHE A 75 22.30 10.10 -3.34
CA PHE A 75 21.02 10.80 -3.27
C PHE A 75 20.13 10.47 -4.45
N ASP A 76 18.84 10.34 -4.16
CA ASP A 76 17.77 10.36 -5.16
C ASP A 76 17.10 11.75 -5.11
N GLY A 77 17.74 12.76 -5.72
CA GLY A 77 17.25 14.14 -5.72
C GLY A 77 18.24 15.14 -5.13
N PRO A 78 17.78 16.20 -4.42
CA PRO A 78 18.67 17.20 -3.82
C PRO A 78 19.71 16.56 -2.89
N SER A 79 20.97 17.01 -3.01
CA SER A 79 22.12 16.34 -2.37
C SER A 79 22.77 17.13 -1.23
N ASP A 80 22.30 18.34 -0.92
CA ASP A 80 22.97 19.25 0.01
C ASP A 80 22.27 19.40 1.36
N TRP A 81 21.40 18.45 1.72
CA TRP A 81 20.54 18.56 2.91
C TRP A 81 21.04 17.82 4.16
N ILE A 82 22.07 16.99 4.01
CA ILE A 82 22.66 16.22 5.10
C ILE A 82 24.17 16.27 5.01
N GLU A 83 24.80 16.32 6.17
CA GLU A 83 26.25 16.32 6.35
C GLU A 83 26.62 15.32 7.45
N PHE A 84 27.73 14.59 7.25
CA PHE A 84 28.31 13.74 8.27
C PHE A 84 29.32 14.56 9.07
N GLU A 85 29.10 14.70 10.37
CA GLU A 85 29.92 15.52 11.24
C GLU A 85 31.04 14.74 11.90
N GLY A 86 30.97 13.40 11.94
CA GLY A 86 31.98 12.55 12.52
C GLY A 86 31.43 11.47 13.43
N THR A 87 32.31 10.87 14.21
CA THR A 87 31.97 9.76 15.11
C THR A 87 32.35 10.05 16.54
N THR A 88 31.52 9.53 17.48
CA THR A 88 31.94 9.41 18.89
C THR A 88 31.89 7.95 19.30
N TYR A 89 32.89 7.57 20.10
CA TYR A 89 32.93 6.24 20.69
C TYR A 89 32.48 6.33 22.14
N ALA A 90 31.47 5.53 22.52
CA ALA A 90 31.18 5.38 23.92
C ALA A 90 32.26 4.46 24.53
N ASP A 91 33.05 5.00 25.42
CA ASP A 91 33.89 4.19 26.28
C ASP A 91 32.99 3.17 27.00
N SER A 92 33.49 1.95 27.08
CA SER A 92 32.82 0.81 27.70
C SER A 92 32.02 1.23 28.94
N ASN A 93 30.75 0.99 28.90
CA ASN A 93 29.73 1.24 29.92
C ASN A 93 30.28 1.10 31.35
N PRO A 94 30.07 2.07 32.25
CA PRO A 94 30.40 1.88 33.65
C PRO A 94 29.64 0.65 34.16
N TRP A 95 30.38 -0.29 34.70
CA TRP A 95 29.90 -1.54 35.25
C TRP A 95 28.68 -1.30 36.18
N ILE A 96 27.52 -1.84 35.81
CA ILE A 96 26.33 -1.89 36.68
C ILE A 96 26.31 -3.27 37.33
N PRO A 97 26.46 -3.38 38.66
CA PRO A 97 26.44 -4.66 39.34
C PRO A 97 25.09 -5.36 39.16
N GLY A 98 25.10 -6.53 38.53
CA GLY A 98 23.90 -7.36 38.31
C GLY A 98 23.54 -7.61 36.86
N ASP A 99 24.17 -6.97 35.89
CA ASP A 99 23.90 -7.19 34.47
C ASP A 99 24.80 -8.32 33.93
N ILE A 100 24.22 -9.43 33.52
CA ILE A 100 24.89 -10.65 33.08
C ILE A 100 25.21 -10.59 31.56
N LEU A 101 24.84 -9.53 30.86
CA LEU A 101 25.08 -9.39 29.43
C LEU A 101 26.24 -8.40 29.16
N HIS A 102 27.45 -8.92 29.11
CA HIS A 102 28.63 -8.20 28.60
C HIS A 102 28.53 -8.05 27.08
N PHE A 103 28.09 -6.90 26.61
CA PHE A 103 28.33 -6.52 25.21
C PHE A 103 29.78 -6.04 25.06
N THR A 104 30.62 -6.88 24.53
CA THR A 104 32.06 -6.62 24.36
C THR A 104 32.40 -5.83 23.09
N SER A 105 31.40 -5.28 22.38
CA SER A 105 31.67 -4.47 21.18
C SER A 105 31.66 -2.99 21.52
N PRO A 106 32.70 -2.22 21.19
CA PRO A 106 32.68 -0.77 21.34
C PRO A 106 31.51 -0.20 20.53
N GLN A 107 30.70 0.66 21.15
CA GLN A 107 29.62 1.35 20.50
C GLN A 107 30.15 2.62 19.87
N CYS A 108 29.89 2.78 18.60
CA CYS A 108 30.17 3.99 17.83
C CYS A 108 28.87 4.69 17.48
N TYR A 109 28.84 6.00 17.55
CA TYR A 109 27.74 6.83 17.08
C TYR A 109 28.22 7.65 15.90
N LEU A 110 27.49 7.57 14.81
CA LEU A 110 27.63 8.42 13.63
C LEU A 110 26.79 9.67 13.82
N HIS A 111 27.38 10.85 13.76
CA HIS A 111 26.69 12.12 13.93
C HIS A 111 26.40 12.75 12.57
N PHE A 112 25.17 13.18 12.38
CA PHE A 112 24.68 13.80 11.16
C PHE A 112 23.99 15.10 11.49
N LYS A 113 24.11 16.05 10.58
CA LYS A 113 23.40 17.31 10.59
C LYS A 113 22.54 17.43 9.35
N THR A 114 21.29 17.82 9.52
CA THR A 114 20.35 18.03 8.40
C THR A 114 19.92 19.48 8.32
N LYS A 115 19.61 19.94 7.11
CA LYS A 115 18.94 21.22 6.88
C LYS A 115 17.42 21.03 6.98
N GLU A 116 16.71 22.10 7.33
CA GLU A 116 15.25 22.11 7.29
C GLU A 116 14.70 21.61 5.95
N ASN A 117 13.66 20.82 6.00
CA ASN A 117 12.96 20.33 4.81
C ASN A 117 11.68 21.14 4.56
N THR A 118 11.71 21.98 3.56
CA THR A 118 10.56 22.80 3.12
C THR A 118 9.76 22.15 1.99
N GLY A 119 10.12 20.91 1.60
CA GLY A 119 9.50 20.16 0.53
C GLY A 119 8.90 18.82 0.98
N LEU A 120 8.75 17.92 0.03
CA LEU A 120 8.36 16.53 0.28
C LEU A 120 9.47 15.77 1.00
N GLY A 121 9.15 14.59 1.53
CA GLY A 121 10.14 13.71 2.13
C GLY A 121 11.28 13.40 1.15
N ARG A 122 12.48 13.26 1.67
CA ARG A 122 13.68 13.01 0.87
C ARG A 122 14.54 11.93 1.50
N ILE A 123 15.30 11.23 0.66
CA ILE A 123 16.07 10.05 1.04
C ILE A 123 17.50 10.16 0.55
N CYS A 124 18.43 9.63 1.33
CA CYS A 124 19.77 9.28 0.86
C CYS A 124 20.16 7.90 1.37
N ARG A 125 21.08 7.26 0.65
CA ARG A 125 21.79 6.08 1.11
C ARG A 125 23.10 6.52 1.73
N ALA A 126 23.37 6.11 2.96
CA ALA A 126 24.65 6.28 3.64
C ALA A 126 25.45 4.98 3.53
N THR A 127 26.64 5.06 2.97
CA THR A 127 27.61 3.95 2.90
C THR A 127 28.70 4.21 3.91
N VAL A 128 28.78 3.35 4.92
CA VAL A 128 29.77 3.43 6.00
C VAL A 128 30.98 2.57 5.65
N THR A 129 32.15 3.14 5.77
CA THR A 129 33.44 2.47 5.57
C THR A 129 34.36 2.72 6.76
N ALA A 130 35.28 1.81 7.02
CA ALA A 130 36.31 1.99 8.05
C ALA A 130 37.70 1.89 7.40
N GLU A 131 38.56 2.83 7.73
CA GLU A 131 39.94 2.87 7.22
C GLU A 131 40.67 1.56 7.53
N GLY A 132 41.34 0.98 6.54
CA GLY A 132 42.01 -0.30 6.67
C GLY A 132 41.12 -1.54 6.72
N SER A 133 39.82 -1.40 6.34
CA SER A 133 38.87 -2.50 6.24
C SER A 133 38.17 -2.50 4.90
N ASP A 134 37.97 -3.69 4.32
CA ASP A 134 37.19 -3.88 3.09
C ASP A 134 35.69 -3.98 3.36
N ILE A 135 35.29 -3.89 4.64
CA ILE A 135 33.89 -4.01 5.03
C ILE A 135 33.18 -2.70 4.79
N LYS A 136 32.00 -2.81 4.13
CA LYS A 136 31.06 -1.71 3.93
C LYS A 136 29.73 -2.07 4.51
N SER A 137 29.04 -1.07 5.04
CA SER A 137 27.66 -1.21 5.47
C SER A 137 26.84 -0.07 4.93
N GLU A 138 25.56 -0.32 4.68
CA GLU A 138 24.67 0.67 4.09
C GLU A 138 23.39 0.77 4.92
N PHE A 139 22.84 1.98 5.01
CA PHE A 139 21.52 2.25 5.54
C PHE A 139 20.92 3.48 4.85
N PHE A 140 19.61 3.66 5.01
CA PHE A 140 18.92 4.79 4.43
C PHE A 140 18.58 5.83 5.50
N ILE A 141 18.69 7.11 5.13
CA ILE A 141 18.22 8.22 5.95
C ILE A 141 17.09 8.90 5.19
N ILE A 142 15.91 8.96 5.82
CA ILE A 142 14.72 9.60 5.28
C ILE A 142 14.41 10.81 6.14
N GLN A 143 14.39 12.00 5.53
CA GLN A 143 13.96 13.20 6.24
C GLN A 143 12.46 13.43 5.99
N GLN A 144 11.74 13.71 7.08
CA GLN A 144 10.30 13.95 7.05
C GLN A 144 9.96 15.16 6.15
N PRO A 145 8.80 15.12 5.45
CA PRO A 145 8.34 16.23 4.63
C PRO A 145 7.95 17.45 5.48
N ARG A 146 7.80 18.60 4.83
CA ARG A 146 7.13 19.76 5.43
C ARG A 146 5.74 19.39 5.95
N LEU A 147 5.12 20.30 6.69
CA LEU A 147 3.70 20.15 7.01
C LEU A 147 2.86 20.27 5.73
N PHE A 148 1.94 19.33 5.57
CA PHE A 148 1.01 19.31 4.44
C PHE A 148 -0.13 20.31 4.65
N ASP A 149 -0.65 20.78 3.53
CA ASP A 149 -1.90 21.53 3.47
C ASP A 149 -3.09 20.56 3.30
N GLU A 150 -4.31 21.07 3.33
CA GLU A 150 -5.50 20.24 3.09
C GLU A 150 -5.58 19.76 1.64
N GLU A 151 -5.03 20.52 0.71
CA GLU A 151 -4.93 20.17 -0.71
C GLU A 151 -3.46 19.97 -1.08
N GLU A 152 -3.11 18.77 -1.46
CA GLU A 152 -1.74 18.39 -1.81
C GLU A 152 -1.65 17.82 -3.22
N THR A 153 -0.57 18.21 -3.90
CA THR A 153 -0.17 17.59 -5.18
C THR A 153 1.21 17.00 -5.01
N ILE A 154 1.32 15.69 -5.23
CA ILE A 154 2.60 14.98 -5.16
C ILE A 154 2.92 14.40 -6.53
N THR A 155 4.09 14.75 -7.07
CA THR A 155 4.64 14.16 -8.30
C THR A 155 5.61 13.05 -7.92
N ILE A 156 5.33 11.84 -8.38
CA ILE A 156 6.19 10.67 -8.20
C ILE A 156 7.16 10.62 -9.37
N HIS A 157 8.41 11.03 -9.13
CA HIS A 157 9.46 11.00 -10.16
C HIS A 157 10.09 9.61 -10.28
N ASN A 158 10.18 8.89 -9.17
CA ASN A 158 10.73 7.54 -9.11
C ASN A 158 9.67 6.59 -8.57
N VAL A 159 9.37 5.56 -9.32
CA VAL A 159 8.37 4.54 -8.96
C VAL A 159 8.71 3.86 -7.63
N GLY A 160 7.74 3.74 -6.76
CA GLY A 160 7.91 3.08 -5.45
C GLY A 160 8.40 4.01 -4.35
N THR A 161 8.39 5.33 -4.53
CA THR A 161 8.92 6.30 -3.56
C THR A 161 7.85 7.10 -2.81
N LEU A 162 6.57 6.89 -3.07
CA LEU A 162 5.51 7.69 -2.45
C LEU A 162 5.59 7.64 -0.91
N ASN A 163 5.92 6.51 -0.31
CA ASN A 163 6.11 6.37 1.13
C ASN A 163 7.21 7.28 1.70
N VAL A 164 8.26 7.54 0.91
CA VAL A 164 9.32 8.50 1.27
C VAL A 164 8.80 9.92 1.20
N LEU A 165 8.13 10.25 0.10
CA LEU A 165 7.63 11.61 -0.18
C LEU A 165 6.63 12.09 0.89
N ILE A 166 5.78 11.20 1.40
CA ILE A 166 4.77 11.50 2.42
C ILE A 166 5.28 11.35 3.86
N GLY A 167 6.39 10.65 4.07
CA GLY A 167 6.96 10.40 5.40
C GLY A 167 6.11 9.49 6.29
N THR A 168 6.35 9.55 7.60
CA THR A 168 5.72 8.67 8.60
C THR A 168 4.91 9.41 9.66
N ASP A 169 4.90 10.73 9.63
CA ASP A 169 4.16 11.57 10.58
C ASP A 169 2.65 11.51 10.28
N LYS A 170 1.94 10.71 11.08
CA LYS A 170 0.50 10.49 10.90
C LYS A 170 -0.33 11.76 11.06
N GLU A 171 0.04 12.65 11.96
CA GLU A 171 -0.69 13.90 12.16
C GLU A 171 -0.53 14.84 10.96
N ASN A 172 0.64 14.86 10.36
CA ASN A 172 0.89 15.58 9.12
C ASN A 172 0.06 15.01 7.96
N ILE A 173 0.06 13.68 7.80
CA ILE A 173 -0.69 12.97 6.74
C ILE A 173 -2.19 13.22 6.89
N ARG A 174 -2.73 13.23 8.11
CA ARG A 174 -4.15 13.47 8.41
C ARG A 174 -4.63 14.88 8.11
N ARG A 175 -3.76 15.83 7.82
CA ARG A 175 -4.14 17.18 7.39
C ARG A 175 -4.70 17.16 5.97
N VAL A 176 -4.26 16.25 5.13
CA VAL A 176 -4.65 16.16 3.70
C VAL A 176 -6.10 15.71 3.57
N ARG A 177 -6.88 16.48 2.81
CA ARG A 177 -8.27 16.20 2.44
C ARG A 177 -8.41 15.87 0.96
N ASN A 178 -7.63 16.55 0.12
CA ASN A 178 -7.59 16.34 -1.32
C ASN A 178 -6.15 16.07 -1.74
N LEU A 179 -5.88 14.85 -2.21
CA LEU A 179 -4.57 14.44 -2.67
C LEU A 179 -4.60 14.20 -4.17
N LYS A 180 -3.81 14.97 -4.92
CA LYS A 180 -3.54 14.70 -6.33
C LYS A 180 -2.19 14.00 -6.48
N LEU A 181 -2.17 12.90 -7.25
CA LEU A 181 -0.95 12.19 -7.61
C LEU A 181 -0.69 12.27 -9.10
N ILE A 182 0.58 12.50 -9.43
CA ILE A 182 1.07 12.60 -10.82
C ILE A 182 2.25 11.64 -10.97
N GLY A 183 2.27 10.85 -12.04
CA GLY A 183 3.40 9.97 -12.38
C GLY A 183 3.08 8.48 -12.27
N GLU A 184 4.12 7.68 -12.42
CA GLU A 184 4.01 6.23 -12.40
C GLU A 184 3.96 5.67 -10.97
N MET A 185 3.06 4.71 -10.74
CA MET A 185 2.80 4.07 -9.45
C MET A 185 2.89 2.56 -9.57
N ASN A 186 3.74 1.94 -8.77
CA ASN A 186 3.78 0.48 -8.61
C ASN A 186 3.08 0.04 -7.31
N GLY A 187 3.19 -1.24 -6.97
CA GLY A 187 2.56 -1.80 -5.77
C GLY A 187 2.96 -1.12 -4.45
N LEU A 188 4.18 -0.56 -4.34
CA LEU A 188 4.60 0.18 -3.15
C LEU A 188 3.87 1.51 -3.01
N ASP A 189 3.69 2.23 -4.13
CA ASP A 189 3.02 3.52 -4.15
C ASP A 189 1.52 3.34 -3.86
N TRP A 190 0.88 2.31 -4.44
CA TRP A 190 -0.49 1.95 -4.11
C TRP A 190 -0.66 1.61 -2.62
N SER A 191 0.30 0.87 -2.05
CA SER A 191 0.31 0.55 -0.61
C SER A 191 0.46 1.80 0.26
N ALA A 192 1.29 2.76 -0.17
CA ALA A 192 1.51 4.00 0.56
C ALA A 192 0.23 4.86 0.66
N LEU A 193 -0.70 4.78 -0.31
CA LEU A 193 -2.00 5.46 -0.21
C LEU A 193 -2.80 5.04 1.02
N GLY A 194 -2.60 3.81 1.49
CA GLY A 194 -3.30 3.31 2.67
C GLY A 194 -3.05 4.09 3.96
N VAL A 195 -1.99 4.91 4.04
CA VAL A 195 -1.71 5.71 5.24
C VAL A 195 -2.65 6.91 5.40
N PHE A 196 -3.24 7.42 4.29
CA PHE A 196 -4.26 8.46 4.29
C PHE A 196 -5.65 7.93 4.65
N LEU A 197 -5.80 6.62 4.64
CA LEU A 197 -7.09 5.95 4.69
C LEU A 197 -7.24 5.21 6.03
N TYR A 198 -8.46 5.16 6.52
CA TYR A 198 -8.80 4.45 7.74
C TYR A 198 -9.60 3.20 7.43
N LYS A 199 -9.09 2.02 7.83
CA LYS A 199 -9.83 0.77 7.73
C LYS A 199 -10.78 0.60 8.90
N GLY A 200 -12.08 0.65 8.64
CA GLY A 200 -13.10 0.30 9.62
C GLY A 200 -13.20 -1.21 9.80
N MET A 201 -13.21 -1.66 11.07
CA MET A 201 -13.60 -3.04 11.43
C MET A 201 -15.05 -3.10 11.90
N ALA A 202 -15.67 -1.98 12.18
CA ALA A 202 -17.03 -1.91 12.67
C ALA A 202 -18.06 -2.00 11.55
N ILE A 203 -19.19 -2.62 11.86
CA ILE A 203 -20.34 -2.72 10.95
C ILE A 203 -20.93 -1.33 10.68
N ASP A 204 -20.71 -0.39 11.58
CA ASP A 204 -21.03 1.03 11.45
C ASP A 204 -19.85 1.86 12.03
N PRO A 205 -18.81 2.13 11.23
CA PRO A 205 -17.82 3.13 11.63
C PRO A 205 -18.49 4.49 11.64
N GLU A 206 -18.19 5.32 12.65
CA GLU A 206 -18.46 6.75 12.55
C GLU A 206 -17.72 7.25 11.29
N PRO A 207 -18.42 7.60 10.19
CA PRO A 207 -17.77 8.19 9.06
C PRO A 207 -17.29 9.56 9.52
N ASP A 208 -16.15 10.03 9.10
CA ASP A 208 -15.83 11.44 9.00
C ASP A 208 -14.86 12.08 9.96
N GLU A 209 -14.05 11.35 10.70
CA GLU A 209 -13.01 12.09 11.40
C GLU A 209 -12.01 12.76 10.43
N TYR A 210 -11.76 12.14 9.24
CA TYR A 210 -10.79 12.65 8.25
C TYR A 210 -11.19 12.23 6.83
N PRO A 211 -12.21 12.87 6.21
CA PRO A 211 -12.61 12.52 4.84
C PRO A 211 -11.49 12.85 3.86
N VAL A 212 -11.24 11.94 2.93
CA VAL A 212 -10.19 12.08 1.93
C VAL A 212 -10.73 11.84 0.53
N ARG A 213 -10.23 12.63 -0.43
CA ARG A 213 -10.47 12.46 -1.88
C ARG A 213 -9.15 12.32 -2.60
N PHE A 214 -9.10 11.40 -3.57
CA PHE A 214 -7.95 11.23 -4.42
C PHE A 214 -8.23 11.67 -5.86
N ASP A 215 -7.35 12.47 -6.41
CA ASP A 215 -7.26 12.71 -7.85
C ASP A 215 -6.06 11.95 -8.42
N LEU A 216 -6.34 10.82 -9.07
CA LEU A 216 -5.35 9.99 -9.75
C LEU A 216 -5.42 10.13 -11.28
N SER A 217 -6.08 11.17 -11.80
CA SER A 217 -6.30 11.36 -13.24
C SER A 217 -5.01 11.37 -14.05
N GLU A 218 -3.91 11.87 -13.46
CA GLU A 218 -2.57 11.95 -14.07
C GLU A 218 -1.60 10.87 -13.54
N ALA A 219 -2.10 9.94 -12.74
CA ALA A 219 -1.34 8.79 -12.31
C ALA A 219 -1.38 7.66 -13.36
N ILE A 220 -0.35 6.83 -13.37
CA ILE A 220 -0.24 5.67 -14.26
C ILE A 220 0.14 4.47 -13.43
N SER A 221 -0.73 3.47 -13.38
CA SER A 221 -0.41 2.22 -12.70
C SER A 221 0.52 1.38 -13.57
N VAL A 222 1.69 1.03 -13.03
CA VAL A 222 2.69 0.23 -13.74
C VAL A 222 2.93 -1.10 -13.05
N LYS A 223 3.11 -2.15 -13.84
CA LYS A 223 3.44 -3.48 -13.35
C LYS A 223 4.67 -3.44 -12.45
N GLY A 224 4.60 -4.09 -11.29
CA GLY A 224 5.73 -4.16 -10.37
C GLY A 224 5.69 -5.42 -9.52
N ASN A 225 6.88 -5.96 -9.22
CA ASN A 225 7.06 -7.22 -8.51
C ASN A 225 7.04 -7.06 -6.97
N ARG A 226 6.51 -5.98 -6.43
CA ARG A 226 6.49 -5.74 -4.99
C ARG A 226 5.07 -5.79 -4.46
N SER A 227 4.91 -6.57 -3.40
CA SER A 227 3.64 -6.80 -2.73
C SER A 227 3.17 -5.58 -1.95
N TYR A 228 1.86 -5.44 -1.87
CA TYR A 228 1.22 -4.59 -0.88
C TYR A 228 1.46 -5.13 0.52
N TYR A 229 1.95 -4.30 1.42
CA TYR A 229 1.75 -4.56 2.83
C TYR A 229 0.36 -4.06 3.22
N SER A 230 -0.54 -4.96 3.54
CA SER A 230 -1.75 -4.55 4.24
C SER A 230 -1.32 -3.90 5.56
N SER A 231 -1.88 -2.73 5.87
CA SER A 231 -1.53 -1.84 6.98
C SER A 231 -1.69 -2.43 8.40
N TRP A 232 -1.82 -3.75 8.55
CA TRP A 232 -2.10 -4.43 9.82
C TRP A 232 -0.92 -5.19 10.42
N GLY A 233 0.33 -4.96 9.97
CA GLY A 233 1.51 -5.54 10.63
C GLY A 233 1.56 -7.08 10.70
N TYR A 234 0.62 -7.77 10.09
CA TYR A 234 0.69 -9.21 9.88
C TYR A 234 1.47 -9.47 8.61
N PRO A 235 2.52 -10.30 8.66
CA PRO A 235 3.09 -10.81 7.44
C PRO A 235 1.98 -11.60 6.75
N ALA A 236 1.38 -11.02 5.72
CA ALA A 236 0.42 -11.68 4.88
C ALA A 236 1.17 -12.78 4.12
N LYS A 237 1.25 -13.96 4.69
CA LYS A 237 1.84 -15.14 4.06
C LYS A 237 1.04 -15.64 2.86
N GLU A 238 -0.14 -15.05 2.53
CA GLU A 238 -1.06 -15.63 1.54
C GLU A 238 -1.78 -14.64 0.60
N SER A 239 -1.50 -13.34 0.64
CA SER A 239 -2.06 -12.43 -0.37
C SER A 239 -1.12 -11.26 -0.66
N GLU A 240 -0.03 -11.58 -1.31
CA GLU A 240 0.80 -10.56 -1.95
C GLU A 240 -0.02 -9.96 -3.09
N LEU A 241 -0.53 -8.74 -2.90
CA LEU A 241 -1.25 -8.04 -3.94
C LEU A 241 -0.23 -7.42 -4.90
N TYR A 242 -0.18 -7.93 -6.10
CA TYR A 242 0.70 -7.44 -7.15
C TYR A 242 -0.06 -6.53 -8.11
N VAL A 243 0.59 -5.51 -8.62
CA VAL A 243 0.19 -4.90 -9.88
C VAL A 243 0.64 -5.85 -10.98
N ASN A 244 -0.30 -6.66 -11.47
CA ASN A 244 0.02 -7.74 -12.42
C ASN A 244 0.20 -7.24 -13.84
N GLN A 245 -0.45 -6.13 -14.18
CA GLN A 245 -0.44 -5.51 -15.50
C GLN A 245 -0.42 -4.00 -15.39
N ASP A 246 0.10 -3.33 -16.41
CA ASP A 246 0.01 -1.88 -16.49
C ASP A 246 -1.44 -1.42 -16.60
N ASN A 247 -1.71 -0.23 -16.11
CA ASN A 247 -3.00 0.44 -16.18
C ASN A 247 -4.15 -0.32 -15.50
N GLU A 248 -3.91 -0.94 -14.37
CA GLU A 248 -4.97 -1.54 -13.55
C GLU A 248 -5.09 -0.87 -12.18
N ILE A 249 -6.32 -0.83 -11.63
CA ILE A 249 -6.50 -0.64 -10.20
C ILE A 249 -6.28 -1.99 -9.54
N PRO A 250 -5.31 -2.10 -8.64
CA PRO A 250 -4.93 -3.39 -8.08
C PRO A 250 -6.03 -4.04 -7.24
N GLU A 251 -5.97 -5.35 -7.09
CA GLU A 251 -6.86 -6.10 -6.21
C GLU A 251 -6.83 -5.53 -4.79
N LYS A 252 -8.01 -5.28 -4.19
CA LYS A 252 -8.18 -4.75 -2.82
C LYS A 252 -7.46 -3.42 -2.53
N ALA A 253 -7.06 -2.65 -3.56
CA ALA A 253 -6.30 -1.39 -3.39
C ALA A 253 -6.95 -0.44 -2.38
N PHE A 254 -8.27 -0.38 -2.39
CA PHE A 254 -9.06 0.46 -1.49
C PHE A 254 -10.08 -0.33 -0.65
N GLU A 255 -9.87 -1.62 -0.43
CA GLU A 255 -10.80 -2.46 0.32
C GLU A 255 -10.96 -1.97 1.77
N ARG A 256 -12.23 -1.74 2.20
CA ARG A 256 -12.62 -1.40 3.58
C ARG A 256 -12.14 -0.05 4.10
N TYR A 257 -11.84 0.89 3.25
CA TYR A 257 -11.49 2.23 3.69
C TYR A 257 -12.75 3.09 3.82
N VAL A 258 -13.04 3.49 5.06
CA VAL A 258 -14.31 4.13 5.43
C VAL A 258 -14.31 5.64 5.32
N ASN A 259 -13.15 6.26 5.11
CA ASN A 259 -13.01 7.72 4.94
C ASN A 259 -12.70 8.15 3.49
N LEU A 260 -12.70 7.24 2.53
CA LEU A 260 -12.58 7.56 1.11
C LEU A 260 -13.92 8.08 0.58
N THR A 261 -14.05 9.39 0.42
CA THR A 261 -15.30 10.05 0.02
C THR A 261 -15.39 10.33 -1.48
N GLY A 262 -14.28 10.23 -2.20
CA GLY A 262 -14.26 10.40 -3.65
C GLY A 262 -12.92 10.01 -4.24
N ILE A 263 -12.95 9.58 -5.49
CA ILE A 263 -11.75 9.22 -6.25
C ILE A 263 -11.95 9.49 -7.74
N THR A 264 -10.99 10.15 -8.36
CA THR A 264 -10.86 10.23 -9.82
C THR A 264 -9.84 9.19 -10.26
N LEU A 265 -10.26 8.26 -11.11
CA LEU A 265 -9.41 7.15 -11.56
C LEU A 265 -8.40 7.60 -12.62
N PRO A 266 -7.25 6.92 -12.74
CA PRO A 266 -6.31 7.16 -13.83
C PRO A 266 -6.98 6.96 -15.19
N GLN A 267 -6.80 7.92 -16.11
CA GLN A 267 -7.50 7.94 -17.40
C GLN A 267 -7.13 6.78 -18.33
N LYS A 268 -5.99 6.15 -18.12
CA LYS A 268 -5.53 4.99 -18.89
C LYS A 268 -5.91 3.65 -18.28
N THR A 269 -6.61 3.64 -17.17
CA THR A 269 -6.99 2.38 -16.50
C THR A 269 -7.83 1.51 -17.41
N VAL A 270 -7.44 0.25 -17.56
CA VAL A 270 -8.16 -0.75 -18.37
C VAL A 270 -8.93 -1.76 -17.52
N ARG A 271 -8.55 -1.92 -16.26
CA ARG A 271 -9.13 -2.92 -15.36
C ARG A 271 -9.26 -2.41 -13.93
N ILE A 272 -10.41 -2.66 -13.32
CA ILE A 272 -10.61 -2.54 -11.87
C ILE A 272 -10.66 -3.95 -11.30
N ASN A 273 -9.62 -4.34 -10.54
CA ASN A 273 -9.47 -5.71 -10.06
C ASN A 273 -10.42 -6.07 -8.91
N GLN A 274 -10.33 -7.34 -8.50
CA GLN A 274 -11.23 -7.93 -7.50
C GLN A 274 -11.18 -7.14 -6.19
N PHE A 275 -12.36 -6.83 -5.64
CA PHE A 275 -12.52 -6.13 -4.37
C PHE A 275 -11.80 -4.78 -4.27
N ALA A 276 -11.40 -4.17 -5.40
CA ALA A 276 -10.60 -2.94 -5.40
C ALA A 276 -11.20 -1.82 -4.52
N PHE A 277 -12.53 -1.69 -4.50
CA PHE A 277 -13.27 -0.71 -3.69
C PHE A 277 -14.29 -1.35 -2.75
N SER A 278 -14.19 -2.65 -2.51
CA SER A 278 -15.17 -3.34 -1.65
C SER A 278 -15.24 -2.71 -0.25
N HIS A 279 -16.46 -2.55 0.29
CA HIS A 279 -16.75 -1.95 1.59
C HIS A 279 -16.32 -0.47 1.75
N ASN A 280 -16.23 0.30 0.67
CA ASN A 280 -16.06 1.75 0.76
C ASN A 280 -17.41 2.42 1.02
N ILE A 281 -17.79 2.51 2.29
CA ILE A 281 -19.11 2.98 2.68
C ILE A 281 -19.30 4.50 2.55
N SER A 282 -18.21 5.28 2.48
CA SER A 282 -18.28 6.74 2.29
C SER A 282 -18.20 7.18 0.83
N LEU A 283 -17.95 6.25 -0.10
CA LEU A 283 -17.93 6.54 -1.53
C LEU A 283 -19.36 6.68 -2.05
N THR A 284 -19.75 7.87 -2.52
CA THR A 284 -21.10 8.17 -3.01
C THR A 284 -21.21 8.15 -4.52
N SER A 285 -20.11 8.42 -5.22
CA SER A 285 -20.07 8.48 -6.67
C SER A 285 -18.76 7.96 -7.24
N ILE A 286 -18.79 7.44 -8.47
CA ILE A 286 -17.62 7.01 -9.22
C ILE A 286 -17.81 7.25 -10.71
N ASP A 287 -16.82 7.88 -11.34
CA ASP A 287 -16.72 8.00 -12.79
C ASP A 287 -15.84 6.86 -13.32
N ILE A 288 -16.39 6.05 -14.21
CA ILE A 288 -15.69 4.93 -14.85
C ILE A 288 -15.09 5.45 -16.17
N PRO A 289 -13.76 5.57 -16.29
CA PRO A 289 -13.11 6.01 -17.52
C PRO A 289 -13.48 5.15 -18.73
N ASP A 290 -13.61 5.75 -19.91
CA ASP A 290 -13.93 5.04 -21.15
C ASP A 290 -12.92 3.94 -21.52
N SER A 291 -11.70 4.04 -21.04
CA SER A 291 -10.63 3.05 -21.23
C SER A 291 -10.85 1.72 -20.50
N ILE A 292 -11.73 1.69 -19.49
CA ILE A 292 -12.01 0.49 -18.70
C ILE A 292 -12.64 -0.57 -19.60
N GLU A 293 -12.00 -1.75 -19.63
CA GLU A 293 -12.50 -2.94 -20.34
C GLU A 293 -13.14 -3.97 -19.41
N GLU A 294 -12.72 -3.98 -18.14
CA GLU A 294 -13.20 -4.96 -17.17
C GLU A 294 -13.35 -4.37 -15.76
N ILE A 295 -14.49 -4.64 -15.15
CA ILE A 295 -14.76 -4.46 -13.72
C ILE A 295 -14.89 -5.86 -13.14
N CYS A 296 -13.92 -6.25 -12.29
CA CYS A 296 -13.80 -7.63 -11.80
C CYS A 296 -14.75 -7.97 -10.65
N TYR A 297 -14.66 -9.21 -10.17
CA TYR A 297 -15.45 -9.77 -9.08
C TYR A 297 -15.47 -8.84 -7.85
N GLY A 298 -16.67 -8.47 -7.38
CA GLY A 298 -16.85 -7.71 -6.14
C GLY A 298 -16.15 -6.35 -6.09
N ALA A 299 -15.77 -5.77 -7.23
CA ALA A 299 -14.95 -4.55 -7.27
C ALA A 299 -15.50 -3.40 -6.42
N PHE A 300 -16.83 -3.20 -6.39
CA PHE A 300 -17.54 -2.22 -5.57
C PHE A 300 -18.53 -2.87 -4.60
N GLN A 301 -18.33 -4.14 -4.24
CA GLN A 301 -19.24 -4.84 -3.35
C GLN A 301 -19.35 -4.13 -1.99
N ILE A 302 -20.60 -3.98 -1.48
CA ILE A 302 -20.89 -3.36 -0.17
C ILE A 302 -20.47 -1.88 -0.09
N CYS A 303 -20.47 -1.16 -1.21
CA CYS A 303 -20.36 0.30 -1.22
C CYS A 303 -21.77 0.91 -0.96
N ARG A 304 -22.24 0.84 0.28
CA ARG A 304 -23.65 1.06 0.65
C ARG A 304 -24.20 2.45 0.32
N ASN A 305 -23.35 3.45 0.20
CA ASN A 305 -23.73 4.82 -0.14
C ASN A 305 -23.40 5.20 -1.60
N LEU A 306 -22.94 4.23 -2.41
CA LEU A 306 -22.67 4.48 -3.84
C LEU A 306 -23.98 4.57 -4.61
N GLU A 307 -24.38 5.79 -4.95
CA GLU A 307 -25.62 6.12 -5.63
C GLU A 307 -25.41 6.54 -7.09
N GLU A 308 -24.19 7.01 -7.43
CA GLU A 308 -23.86 7.49 -8.77
C GLU A 308 -22.71 6.67 -9.36
N VAL A 309 -23.00 5.97 -10.47
CA VAL A 309 -21.99 5.21 -11.25
C VAL A 309 -22.07 5.68 -12.68
N ASN A 310 -21.10 6.49 -13.09
CA ASN A 310 -21.10 7.12 -14.39
C ASN A 310 -20.29 6.28 -15.39
N ILE A 311 -20.99 5.65 -16.35
CA ILE A 311 -20.41 4.92 -17.47
C ILE A 311 -20.95 5.55 -18.75
N SER A 312 -20.09 6.05 -19.63
CA SER A 312 -20.51 6.71 -20.84
C SER A 312 -20.94 5.72 -21.93
N ASP A 313 -21.68 6.21 -22.94
CA ASP A 313 -22.05 5.41 -24.13
C ASP A 313 -20.80 4.99 -24.94
N ASN A 314 -19.66 5.73 -24.81
CA ASN A 314 -18.41 5.44 -25.48
C ASN A 314 -17.49 4.48 -24.72
N SER A 315 -17.93 4.01 -23.56
CA SER A 315 -17.17 3.10 -22.70
C SER A 315 -16.76 1.84 -23.46
N ARG A 316 -15.53 1.39 -23.19
CA ARG A 316 -15.00 0.11 -23.70
C ARG A 316 -15.27 -1.06 -22.80
N LEU A 317 -16.10 -0.91 -21.78
CA LEU A 317 -16.41 -1.96 -20.82
C LEU A 317 -16.96 -3.19 -21.53
N LYS A 318 -16.24 -4.30 -21.49
CA LYS A 318 -16.57 -5.58 -22.13
C LYS A 318 -17.08 -6.61 -21.15
N ARG A 319 -16.57 -6.56 -19.92
CA ARG A 319 -16.84 -7.57 -18.89
C ARG A 319 -17.20 -6.93 -17.55
N LEU A 320 -18.29 -7.44 -16.96
CA LEU A 320 -18.74 -7.12 -15.60
C LEU A 320 -18.69 -8.38 -14.75
N GLY A 321 -17.82 -8.36 -13.74
CA GLY A 321 -17.62 -9.46 -12.81
C GLY A 321 -18.80 -9.68 -11.88
N ARG A 322 -18.95 -10.91 -11.42
CA ARG A 322 -19.96 -11.28 -10.44
C ARG A 322 -19.84 -10.41 -9.18
N TYR A 323 -20.96 -9.94 -8.65
CA TYR A 323 -21.06 -9.07 -7.47
C TYR A 323 -20.37 -7.70 -7.60
N ALA A 324 -20.01 -7.25 -8.79
CA ALA A 324 -19.28 -5.99 -8.97
C ALA A 324 -19.93 -4.81 -8.24
N PHE A 325 -21.26 -4.71 -8.22
CA PHE A 325 -22.04 -3.67 -7.53
C PHE A 325 -23.04 -4.25 -6.51
N SER A 326 -22.81 -5.45 -6.00
CA SER A 326 -23.69 -6.07 -5.02
C SER A 326 -23.69 -5.31 -3.71
N ASP A 327 -24.85 -5.16 -3.10
CA ASP A 327 -25.02 -4.49 -1.81
C ASP A 327 -24.52 -3.03 -1.80
N CYS A 328 -24.50 -2.39 -2.96
CA CYS A 328 -24.40 -0.93 -3.07
C CYS A 328 -25.73 -0.26 -2.67
N GLY A 329 -25.69 1.03 -2.45
CA GLY A 329 -26.90 1.85 -2.35
C GLY A 329 -27.76 1.74 -3.62
N PRO A 330 -28.99 2.26 -3.59
CA PRO A 330 -29.81 2.28 -4.79
C PRO A 330 -29.19 3.24 -5.82
N ILE A 331 -28.53 2.68 -6.83
CA ILE A 331 -27.90 3.45 -7.90
C ILE A 331 -28.99 4.24 -8.63
N ALA A 332 -28.85 5.57 -8.67
CA ALA A 332 -29.85 6.44 -9.25
C ALA A 332 -30.02 6.21 -10.76
N TYR A 333 -28.92 6.12 -11.48
CA TYR A 333 -28.86 5.83 -12.90
C TYR A 333 -27.62 4.99 -13.21
N LEU A 334 -27.80 3.93 -14.01
CA LEU A 334 -26.68 3.12 -14.52
C LEU A 334 -26.85 2.91 -16.01
N ASN A 335 -25.81 3.21 -16.77
CA ASN A 335 -25.71 2.91 -18.19
C ASN A 335 -24.82 1.66 -18.39
N LEU A 336 -25.36 0.62 -19.02
CA LEU A 336 -24.59 -0.56 -19.45
C LEU A 336 -24.35 -0.45 -20.97
N PRO A 337 -23.12 -0.14 -21.40
CA PRO A 337 -22.83 0.20 -22.80
C PRO A 337 -22.94 -1.00 -23.73
N LEU A 338 -23.06 -0.73 -25.03
CA LEU A 338 -23.12 -1.77 -26.07
C LEU A 338 -21.87 -2.67 -26.09
N SER A 339 -20.73 -2.13 -25.67
CA SER A 339 -19.47 -2.87 -25.57
C SER A 339 -19.50 -4.00 -24.53
N LEU A 340 -20.41 -3.93 -23.56
CA LEU A 340 -20.54 -4.94 -22.50
C LEU A 340 -21.16 -6.22 -23.07
N THR A 341 -20.33 -7.23 -23.30
CA THR A 341 -20.71 -8.52 -23.89
C THR A 341 -20.69 -9.67 -22.91
N GLU A 342 -20.07 -9.50 -21.75
CA GLU A 342 -19.90 -10.55 -20.75
C GLU A 342 -20.35 -10.06 -19.37
N ILE A 343 -21.31 -10.78 -18.78
CA ILE A 343 -21.71 -10.64 -17.38
C ILE A 343 -21.42 -11.98 -16.72
N ASP A 344 -20.47 -12.01 -15.78
CA ASP A 344 -20.00 -13.25 -15.15
C ASP A 344 -21.16 -14.07 -14.58
N GLU A 345 -21.27 -15.32 -15.05
CA GLU A 345 -22.30 -16.26 -14.67
C GLU A 345 -23.75 -15.68 -14.76
N GLY A 346 -23.96 -14.58 -15.48
CA GLY A 346 -25.25 -13.88 -15.54
C GLY A 346 -25.67 -13.21 -14.23
N TYR A 347 -24.72 -12.81 -13.39
CA TYR A 347 -25.00 -12.09 -12.13
C TYR A 347 -24.96 -10.58 -12.32
N LEU A 348 -26.13 -9.97 -12.48
CA LEU A 348 -26.31 -8.52 -12.46
C LEU A 348 -27.02 -8.10 -11.16
N ASN A 349 -26.44 -8.50 -10.02
CA ASN A 349 -27.01 -8.23 -8.70
C ASN A 349 -26.72 -6.79 -8.27
N LEU A 350 -27.63 -5.89 -8.58
CA LEU A 350 -27.58 -4.47 -8.20
C LEU A 350 -28.99 -3.93 -7.97
N SER A 351 -29.11 -2.89 -7.17
CA SER A 351 -30.35 -2.13 -6.98
C SER A 351 -30.23 -0.82 -7.75
N VAL A 352 -31.21 -0.52 -8.62
CA VAL A 352 -31.13 0.63 -9.52
C VAL A 352 -32.50 1.28 -9.70
N LYS A 353 -32.52 2.63 -9.77
CA LYS A 353 -33.76 3.38 -10.10
C LYS A 353 -33.96 3.49 -11.60
N GLU A 354 -32.93 3.82 -12.34
CA GLU A 354 -32.98 3.90 -13.81
C GLU A 354 -31.82 3.11 -14.41
N LEU A 355 -32.12 2.12 -15.24
CA LEU A 355 -31.15 1.27 -15.92
C LEU A 355 -31.28 1.46 -17.44
N LYS A 356 -30.20 1.87 -18.10
CA LYS A 356 -30.11 1.92 -19.56
C LYS A 356 -29.24 0.76 -20.05
N VAL A 357 -29.78 0.00 -21.00
CA VAL A 357 -29.08 -1.12 -21.63
C VAL A 357 -29.12 -0.98 -23.15
N HIS A 358 -28.04 -1.35 -23.81
CA HIS A 358 -27.87 -1.18 -25.26
C HIS A 358 -28.03 -2.48 -26.06
N TRP A 359 -28.38 -3.57 -25.42
CA TRP A 359 -28.52 -4.87 -26.10
C TRP A 359 -29.82 -4.95 -26.90
N PRO A 360 -29.76 -5.32 -28.18
CA PRO A 360 -30.95 -5.48 -29.01
C PRO A 360 -31.79 -6.71 -28.57
N THR A 361 -31.16 -7.64 -27.85
CA THR A 361 -31.82 -8.82 -27.27
C THR A 361 -31.42 -8.92 -25.79
N PRO A 362 -32.42 -9.06 -24.88
CA PRO A 362 -32.10 -9.16 -23.45
C PRO A 362 -31.25 -10.39 -23.15
N PRO A 363 -30.11 -10.21 -22.49
CA PRO A 363 -29.30 -11.35 -22.07
C PRO A 363 -30.00 -12.18 -21.00
N THR A 364 -29.77 -13.50 -21.03
CA THR A 364 -30.25 -14.40 -19.98
C THR A 364 -29.42 -14.17 -18.71
N LEU A 365 -30.09 -13.79 -17.62
CA LEU A 365 -29.46 -13.56 -16.34
C LEU A 365 -29.85 -14.64 -15.33
N ARG A 366 -28.86 -15.11 -14.57
CA ARG A 366 -29.09 -16.00 -13.43
C ARG A 366 -29.60 -15.22 -12.22
N VAL A 367 -29.01 -14.05 -11.98
CA VAL A 367 -29.42 -13.08 -10.97
C VAL A 367 -29.64 -11.74 -11.67
N PRO A 368 -30.89 -11.35 -11.93
CA PRO A 368 -31.22 -10.08 -12.57
C PRO A 368 -31.07 -8.92 -11.57
N PRO A 369 -31.06 -7.66 -12.08
CA PRO A 369 -31.10 -6.48 -11.22
C PRO A 369 -32.38 -6.47 -10.38
N ALA A 370 -32.29 -5.96 -9.17
CA ALA A 370 -33.42 -5.71 -8.31
C ALA A 370 -34.13 -4.44 -8.78
N ALA A 371 -35.31 -4.62 -9.44
CA ALA A 371 -36.17 -3.52 -9.80
C ALA A 371 -36.84 -2.97 -8.53
N MET A 372 -36.77 -1.67 -8.34
CA MET A 372 -37.37 -0.95 -7.23
C MET A 372 -38.77 -0.42 -7.68
N GLU A 373 -39.58 -0.04 -6.71
CA GLU A 373 -40.83 0.67 -7.02
C GLU A 373 -40.52 1.96 -7.81
N GLY A 374 -41.21 2.14 -8.94
CA GLY A 374 -40.98 3.29 -9.84
C GLY A 374 -39.72 3.21 -10.72
N SER A 375 -38.94 2.12 -10.66
CA SER A 375 -37.75 2.00 -11.51
C SER A 375 -38.10 1.90 -13.01
N ILE A 376 -37.15 2.41 -13.82
CA ILE A 376 -37.30 2.49 -15.28
C ILE A 376 -36.16 1.71 -15.94
N LEU A 377 -36.53 0.86 -16.90
CA LEU A 377 -35.56 0.23 -17.81
C LEU A 377 -35.63 0.91 -19.18
N TYR A 378 -34.52 1.47 -19.63
CA TYR A 378 -34.37 2.01 -20.97
C TYR A 378 -33.73 0.98 -21.89
N VAL A 379 -34.35 0.69 -23.02
CA VAL A 379 -33.95 -0.32 -23.99
C VAL A 379 -33.88 0.25 -25.38
N PRO A 380 -33.13 -0.35 -26.34
CA PRO A 380 -33.09 0.11 -27.73
C PRO A 380 -34.49 0.11 -28.39
N LYS A 381 -34.68 1.04 -29.30
CA LYS A 381 -35.92 1.19 -30.09
C LYS A 381 -36.35 -0.13 -30.74
N GLY A 382 -37.62 -0.48 -30.59
CA GLY A 382 -38.21 -1.71 -31.13
C GLY A 382 -37.99 -2.97 -30.31
N THR A 383 -37.35 -2.88 -29.13
CA THR A 383 -36.99 -4.06 -28.32
C THR A 383 -37.81 -4.22 -27.04
N ALA A 384 -38.65 -3.24 -26.67
CA ALA A 384 -39.36 -3.25 -25.39
C ALA A 384 -40.24 -4.49 -25.18
N SER A 385 -40.82 -5.07 -26.24
CA SER A 385 -41.59 -6.31 -26.14
C SER A 385 -40.75 -7.48 -25.70
N LEU A 386 -39.52 -7.61 -26.23
CA LEU A 386 -38.59 -8.68 -25.88
C LEU A 386 -38.21 -8.62 -24.39
N TYR A 387 -37.98 -7.39 -23.89
CA TYR A 387 -37.64 -7.19 -22.48
C TYR A 387 -38.81 -7.44 -21.53
N ARG A 388 -40.04 -7.14 -21.94
CA ARG A 388 -41.26 -7.46 -21.15
C ARG A 388 -41.51 -8.97 -21.03
N GLU A 389 -41.03 -9.75 -21.98
CA GLU A 389 -41.18 -11.22 -21.99
C GLU A 389 -39.98 -11.90 -21.31
N ALA A 390 -38.82 -11.22 -21.25
CA ALA A 390 -37.61 -11.80 -20.73
C ALA A 390 -37.61 -11.92 -19.21
N ARG A 391 -37.33 -13.13 -18.71
CA ARG A 391 -37.26 -13.42 -17.27
C ARG A 391 -36.23 -12.54 -16.58
N GLY A 392 -36.67 -11.85 -15.52
CA GLY A 392 -35.84 -10.96 -14.70
C GLY A 392 -35.91 -9.52 -15.19
N TRP A 393 -35.94 -9.28 -16.50
CA TRP A 393 -36.10 -7.95 -17.08
C TRP A 393 -37.56 -7.45 -16.97
N ASN A 394 -38.51 -8.35 -17.02
CA ASN A 394 -39.93 -8.07 -16.85
C ASN A 394 -40.35 -7.60 -15.44
N ARG A 395 -39.42 -7.51 -14.52
CA ARG A 395 -39.63 -6.98 -13.15
C ARG A 395 -39.65 -5.46 -13.09
N PHE A 396 -39.11 -4.78 -14.12
CA PHE A 396 -39.13 -3.32 -14.17
C PHE A 396 -40.56 -2.82 -14.40
N PRO A 397 -41.09 -1.95 -13.51
CA PRO A 397 -42.47 -1.44 -13.64
C PRO A 397 -42.65 -0.58 -14.89
N SER A 398 -41.59 0.03 -15.39
CA SER A 398 -41.61 0.81 -16.63
C SER A 398 -40.48 0.39 -17.56
N ILE A 399 -40.79 0.05 -18.82
CA ILE A 399 -39.80 -0.22 -19.86
C ILE A 399 -40.02 0.78 -20.99
N ARG A 400 -39.02 1.61 -21.25
CA ARG A 400 -39.05 2.70 -22.24
C ARG A 400 -38.00 2.49 -23.30
N GLU A 401 -38.32 2.87 -24.52
CA GLU A 401 -37.39 2.81 -25.64
C GLU A 401 -36.66 4.14 -25.80
N PHE A 402 -35.36 4.06 -26.12
CA PHE A 402 -34.55 5.22 -26.54
C PHE A 402 -34.10 5.05 -28.01
N GLU A 403 -33.74 6.17 -28.67
CA GLU A 403 -33.29 6.17 -30.05
C GLU A 403 -31.84 5.75 -30.27
#